data_dbc8fac68ee5f5486932faa79dc0d63e
#
_entry.id   dbc8fac68ee5f5486932faa79dc0d63e
#
_cell.length_a   1.000
_cell.length_b   1.000
_cell.length_c   1.000
_cell.angle_alpha   90.00
_cell.angle_beta   90.00
_cell.angle_gamma   90.00
#
_symmetry.space_group_name_H-M   'P 1'
#
loop_
_entity.id
_entity.type
_entity.pdbx_description
1 polymer ?
#
loop_
_entity_poly.entity_id
_entity_poly.type
_entity_poly.pdbx_seq_one_letter_code
_entity_poly.pdbx_strand_id
1 'polypeptide(L)'
;MYYSIQDFIENGIANLEECEKSLMKNPLNWTDQILGIQQILRKFGAAVISELLEECNTILENSIKRRAFWRIKDRTKKHLLTSVGMIGFTHTRFEHKETGKTAYLLDQILGIQPHARISRDLECRLLEEAAQSSYRKAGYTASEADPVSGQTVMRHVHRLKCIRQTNGQDQEKRHVKQLYVEADEDHIALQFHEKKGDIKRFKGHGDNGRIIKLVYVHEGIETEGKRRSLKHRKYFVGYYTGEENKRLWEEVKELKLRT
;
A
#
# COMPACT_ATOMS: atom_id res chain seq x y z
N MET A 1 -19.96 27.64 -5.97
CA MET A 1 -19.24 26.74 -6.90
C MET A 1 -17.79 26.72 -6.47
N TYR A 2 -17.14 25.59 -6.44
CA TYR A 2 -15.73 25.47 -6.06
C TYR A 2 -14.86 26.28 -7.03
N TYR A 3 -13.84 26.94 -6.48
CA TYR A 3 -12.90 27.73 -7.29
C TYR A 3 -12.17 26.87 -8.33
N SER A 4 -11.78 25.65 -7.96
CA SER A 4 -11.14 24.68 -8.86
C SER A 4 -12.01 24.31 -10.06
N ILE A 5 -13.32 24.22 -9.88
CA ILE A 5 -14.27 23.96 -10.98
C ILE A 5 -14.38 25.20 -11.87
N GLN A 6 -14.46 26.39 -11.29
CA GLN A 6 -14.53 27.64 -12.04
C GLN A 6 -13.25 27.86 -12.84
N ASP A 7 -12.07 27.67 -12.25
CA ASP A 7 -10.78 27.77 -12.94
C ASP A 7 -10.66 26.74 -14.08
N PHE A 8 -11.18 25.52 -13.89
CA PHE A 8 -11.19 24.54 -14.95
C PHE A 8 -12.11 24.93 -16.12
N ILE A 9 -13.27 25.53 -15.84
CA ILE A 9 -14.18 26.03 -16.89
C ILE A 9 -13.52 27.18 -17.66
N GLU A 10 -12.85 28.10 -16.98
CA GLU A 10 -12.22 29.28 -17.58
C GLU A 10 -10.91 28.94 -18.31
N ASN A 11 -10.03 28.19 -17.66
CA ASN A 11 -8.67 27.92 -18.14
C ASN A 11 -8.46 26.49 -18.62
N GLY A 12 -9.05 25.52 -17.94
CA GLY A 12 -8.88 24.09 -18.26
C GLY A 12 -9.49 23.72 -19.61
N ILE A 13 -10.68 24.26 -19.92
CA ILE A 13 -11.33 24.03 -21.21
C ILE A 13 -10.51 24.65 -22.35
N ALA A 14 -10.02 25.88 -22.16
CA ALA A 14 -9.15 26.53 -23.15
C ALA A 14 -7.88 25.71 -23.45
N ASN A 15 -7.27 25.14 -22.43
CA ASN A 15 -6.11 24.24 -22.60
C ASN A 15 -6.47 22.96 -23.34
N LEU A 16 -7.65 22.38 -23.12
CA LEU A 16 -8.14 21.21 -23.88
C LEU A 16 -8.38 21.55 -25.33
N GLU A 17 -8.99 22.71 -25.64
CA GLU A 17 -9.17 23.21 -27.01
C GLU A 17 -7.83 23.44 -27.71
N GLU A 18 -6.80 23.88 -27.00
CA GLU A 18 -5.45 24.02 -27.57
C GLU A 18 -4.86 22.65 -27.94
N CYS A 19 -5.03 21.64 -27.09
CA CYS A 19 -4.65 20.26 -27.42
C CYS A 19 -5.39 19.76 -28.68
N GLU A 20 -6.69 20.02 -28.79
CA GLU A 20 -7.48 19.65 -29.98
C GLU A 20 -6.95 20.33 -31.23
N LYS A 21 -6.77 21.67 -31.21
CA LYS A 21 -6.22 22.45 -32.32
C LYS A 21 -4.83 21.97 -32.73
N SER A 22 -4.01 21.59 -31.79
CA SER A 22 -2.66 21.04 -32.02
C SER A 22 -2.74 19.68 -32.70
N LEU A 23 -3.65 18.81 -32.26
CA LEU A 23 -3.88 17.49 -32.87
C LEU A 23 -4.36 17.63 -34.30
N MET A 24 -5.30 18.55 -34.60
CA MET A 24 -5.80 18.81 -35.94
C MET A 24 -4.72 19.35 -36.88
N LYS A 25 -3.75 20.12 -36.37
CA LYS A 25 -2.62 20.62 -37.17
C LYS A 25 -1.59 19.53 -37.48
N ASN A 26 -1.32 18.65 -36.54
CA ASN A 26 -0.36 17.55 -36.70
C ASN A 26 -0.85 16.26 -36.03
N PRO A 27 -1.64 15.45 -36.74
CA PRO A 27 -2.17 14.19 -36.18
C PRO A 27 -1.12 13.17 -35.77
N LEU A 28 0.12 13.27 -36.25
CA LEU A 28 1.20 12.37 -35.86
C LEU A 28 1.64 12.55 -34.40
N ASN A 29 1.37 13.71 -33.80
CA ASN A 29 1.68 14.02 -32.41
C ASN A 29 0.55 13.65 -31.42
N TRP A 30 -0.36 12.77 -31.81
CA TRP A 30 -1.51 12.41 -30.99
C TRP A 30 -1.14 11.87 -29.60
N THR A 31 0.01 11.20 -29.46
CA THR A 31 0.51 10.70 -28.18
C THR A 31 0.81 11.84 -27.19
N ASP A 32 1.49 12.90 -27.65
CA ASP A 32 1.79 14.06 -26.82
C ASP A 32 0.52 14.78 -26.38
N GLN A 33 -0.50 14.81 -27.24
CA GLN A 33 -1.79 15.42 -26.92
C GLN A 33 -2.54 14.61 -25.86
N ILE A 34 -2.50 13.27 -25.92
CA ILE A 34 -3.06 12.40 -24.87
C ILE A 34 -2.39 12.70 -23.51
N LEU A 35 -1.06 12.78 -23.49
CA LEU A 35 -0.31 13.10 -22.28
C LEU A 35 -0.66 14.49 -21.74
N GLY A 36 -0.81 15.49 -22.62
CA GLY A 36 -1.25 16.84 -22.27
C GLY A 36 -2.63 16.85 -21.62
N ILE A 37 -3.60 16.17 -22.23
CA ILE A 37 -4.97 16.03 -21.71
C ILE A 37 -4.94 15.35 -20.32
N GLN A 38 -4.20 14.25 -20.17
CA GLN A 38 -4.07 13.56 -18.89
C GLN A 38 -3.49 14.49 -17.82
N GLN A 39 -2.50 15.31 -18.16
CA GLN A 39 -1.89 16.26 -17.22
C GLN A 39 -2.88 17.34 -16.78
N ILE A 40 -3.68 17.88 -17.70
CA ILE A 40 -4.73 18.85 -17.40
C ILE A 40 -5.74 18.25 -16.42
N LEU A 41 -6.24 17.05 -16.72
CA LEU A 41 -7.22 16.36 -15.87
C LEU A 41 -6.66 16.00 -14.49
N ARG A 42 -5.39 15.59 -14.40
CA ARG A 42 -4.72 15.33 -13.11
C ARG A 42 -4.60 16.60 -12.27
N LYS A 43 -4.19 17.73 -12.86
CA LYS A 43 -4.12 19.01 -12.17
C LYS A 43 -5.48 19.45 -11.63
N PHE A 44 -6.52 19.33 -12.45
CA PHE A 44 -7.88 19.62 -12.04
C PHE A 44 -8.31 18.72 -10.88
N GLY A 45 -8.11 17.40 -10.98
CA GLY A 45 -8.43 16.46 -9.91
C GLY A 45 -7.71 16.78 -8.60
N ALA A 46 -6.42 17.10 -8.66
CA ALA A 46 -5.64 17.51 -7.47
C ALA A 46 -6.16 18.83 -6.85
N ALA A 47 -6.56 19.81 -7.67
CA ALA A 47 -7.13 21.08 -7.20
C ALA A 47 -8.47 20.86 -6.50
N VAL A 48 -9.38 20.06 -7.10
CA VAL A 48 -10.68 19.71 -6.49
C VAL A 48 -10.49 19.02 -5.14
N ILE A 49 -9.60 18.04 -5.06
CA ILE A 49 -9.34 17.31 -3.80
C ILE A 49 -8.77 18.26 -2.73
N SER A 50 -7.83 19.14 -3.12
CA SER A 50 -7.27 20.14 -2.20
C SER A 50 -8.37 21.04 -1.62
N GLU A 51 -9.27 21.54 -2.46
CA GLU A 51 -10.38 22.41 -2.07
C GLU A 51 -11.40 21.68 -1.17
N LEU A 52 -11.73 20.44 -1.49
CA LEU A 52 -12.57 19.59 -0.64
C LEU A 52 -11.99 19.40 0.76
N LEU A 53 -10.67 19.18 0.86
CA LEU A 53 -10.00 19.02 2.15
C LEU A 53 -9.94 20.32 2.95
N GLU A 54 -9.76 21.48 2.27
CA GLU A 54 -9.88 22.79 2.91
C GLU A 54 -11.29 23.02 3.46
N GLU A 55 -12.32 22.65 2.72
CA GLU A 55 -13.71 22.74 3.19
C GLU A 55 -13.95 21.80 4.38
N CYS A 56 -13.50 20.56 4.32
CA CYS A 56 -13.59 19.61 5.45
C CYS A 56 -12.92 20.17 6.71
N ASN A 57 -11.73 20.80 6.55
CA ASN A 57 -11.03 21.43 7.66
C ASN A 57 -11.84 22.61 8.22
N THR A 58 -12.43 23.43 7.36
CA THR A 58 -13.26 24.60 7.74
C THR A 58 -14.53 24.16 8.47
N ILE A 59 -15.22 23.14 7.98
CA ILE A 59 -16.39 22.54 8.64
C ILE A 59 -16.00 22.04 10.03
N LEU A 60 -14.87 21.34 10.13
CA LEU A 60 -14.38 20.84 11.41
C LEU A 60 -14.05 21.96 12.38
N GLU A 61 -13.37 23.04 11.93
CA GLU A 61 -13.05 24.21 12.73
C GLU A 61 -14.31 24.92 13.25
N ASN A 62 -15.40 24.89 12.50
CA ASN A 62 -16.69 25.51 12.85
C ASN A 62 -17.62 24.60 13.63
N SER A 63 -17.32 23.32 13.74
CA SER A 63 -18.15 22.34 14.42
C SER A 63 -18.38 22.68 15.91
N ILE A 64 -19.63 22.69 16.35
CA ILE A 64 -20.03 22.89 17.75
C ILE A 64 -19.42 21.81 18.65
N LYS A 65 -19.47 20.53 18.22
CA LYS A 65 -18.89 19.40 18.95
C LYS A 65 -17.40 19.57 19.15
N ARG A 66 -16.68 20.01 18.11
CA ARG A 66 -15.25 20.28 18.24
C ARG A 66 -15.00 21.44 19.23
N ARG A 67 -15.75 22.54 19.12
CA ARG A 67 -15.59 23.72 20.00
C ARG A 67 -15.88 23.39 21.48
N ALA A 68 -16.70 22.43 21.78
CA ALA A 68 -16.97 22.00 23.16
C ALA A 68 -15.68 21.46 23.84
N PHE A 69 -14.92 20.61 23.16
CA PHE A 69 -13.78 19.89 23.76
C PHE A 69 -12.40 20.36 23.31
N TRP A 70 -12.29 21.01 22.16
CA TRP A 70 -11.03 21.36 21.52
C TRP A 70 -10.94 22.85 21.21
N ARG A 71 -9.75 23.43 21.36
CA ARG A 71 -9.41 24.77 20.86
C ARG A 71 -8.41 24.64 19.71
N ILE A 72 -8.43 25.60 18.77
CA ILE A 72 -7.44 25.69 17.70
C ILE A 72 -6.13 26.14 18.33
N LYS A 73 -5.05 25.40 18.06
CA LYS A 73 -3.70 25.74 18.51
C LYS A 73 -2.93 26.47 17.44
N ASP A 74 -2.81 25.87 16.27
CA ASP A 74 -2.16 26.48 15.11
C ASP A 74 -2.68 25.86 13.80
N ARG A 75 -2.28 26.48 12.69
CA ARG A 75 -2.56 26.05 11.32
C ARG A 75 -1.27 26.00 10.53
N THR A 76 -1.06 24.90 9.81
CA THR A 76 0.08 24.71 8.91
C THR A 76 -0.43 24.23 7.55
N LYS A 77 0.39 24.31 6.52
CA LYS A 77 0.08 23.67 5.22
C LYS A 77 0.63 22.25 5.21
N LYS A 78 -0.20 21.30 4.82
CA LYS A 78 0.18 19.91 4.58
C LYS A 78 0.14 19.63 3.08
N HIS A 79 1.19 19.01 2.59
CA HIS A 79 1.25 18.50 1.23
C HIS A 79 1.25 16.97 1.27
N LEU A 80 0.46 16.37 0.39
CA LEU A 80 0.30 14.93 0.30
C LEU A 80 0.32 14.52 -1.17
N LEU A 81 1.21 13.61 -1.53
CA LEU A 81 1.27 13.04 -2.86
C LEU A 81 0.20 11.96 -3.00
N THR A 82 -0.65 12.09 -4.00
CA THR A 82 -1.75 11.16 -4.30
C THR A 82 -1.58 10.54 -5.69
N SER A 83 -2.43 9.62 -6.06
CA SER A 83 -2.44 9.03 -7.40
C SER A 83 -2.76 10.02 -8.53
N VAL A 84 -3.39 11.16 -8.20
CA VAL A 84 -3.70 12.21 -9.17
C VAL A 84 -2.67 13.34 -9.19
N GLY A 85 -1.74 13.37 -8.23
CA GLY A 85 -0.68 14.37 -8.09
C GLY A 85 -0.59 14.93 -6.68
N MET A 86 0.24 15.97 -6.53
CA MET A 86 0.43 16.65 -5.24
C MET A 86 -0.80 17.48 -4.88
N ILE A 87 -1.34 17.26 -3.68
CA ILE A 87 -2.41 18.06 -3.08
C ILE A 87 -1.88 18.84 -1.88
N GLY A 88 -2.50 19.99 -1.61
CA GLY A 88 -2.15 20.82 -0.46
C GLY A 88 -3.39 21.36 0.23
N PHE A 89 -3.42 21.30 1.56
CA PHE A 89 -4.54 21.80 2.34
C PHE A 89 -4.08 22.32 3.72
N THR A 90 -4.93 23.11 4.35
CA THR A 90 -4.69 23.60 5.70
C THR A 90 -4.84 22.47 6.71
N HIS A 91 -3.82 22.30 7.51
CA HIS A 91 -3.69 21.26 8.51
C HIS A 91 -3.77 21.87 9.91
N THR A 92 -4.97 21.88 10.50
CA THR A 92 -5.25 22.52 11.78
C THR A 92 -4.94 21.58 12.93
N ARG A 93 -4.06 22.02 13.83
CA ARG A 93 -3.77 21.35 15.09
C ARG A 93 -4.67 21.87 16.18
N PHE A 94 -5.33 20.96 16.85
CA PHE A 94 -6.22 21.25 17.96
C PHE A 94 -5.60 20.82 19.29
N GLU A 95 -6.00 21.48 20.38
CA GLU A 95 -5.61 21.16 21.73
C GLU A 95 -6.87 20.89 22.57
N HIS A 96 -6.88 19.75 23.24
CA HIS A 96 -8.00 19.35 24.11
C HIS A 96 -8.02 20.24 25.37
N LYS A 97 -9.17 20.82 25.66
CA LYS A 97 -9.31 21.84 26.71
C LYS A 97 -8.98 21.35 28.13
N GLU A 98 -9.32 20.10 28.44
CA GLU A 98 -9.10 19.53 29.77
C GLU A 98 -7.73 18.86 29.90
N THR A 99 -7.31 18.12 28.86
CA THR A 99 -6.09 17.29 28.96
C THR A 99 -4.83 17.98 28.41
N GLY A 100 -4.98 19.09 27.68
CA GLY A 100 -3.87 19.74 26.96
C GLY A 100 -3.25 18.93 25.82
N LYS A 101 -3.76 17.74 25.53
CA LYS A 101 -3.25 16.89 24.43
C LYS A 101 -3.55 17.55 23.09
N THR A 102 -2.59 17.47 22.16
CA THR A 102 -2.76 18.01 20.82
C THR A 102 -2.99 16.92 19.80
N ALA A 103 -3.85 17.21 18.81
CA ALA A 103 -4.19 16.29 17.74
C ALA A 103 -4.55 17.03 16.44
N TYR A 104 -4.33 16.38 15.30
CA TYR A 104 -4.85 16.76 14.01
C TYR A 104 -6.13 15.97 13.75
N LEU A 105 -7.27 16.57 14.07
CA LEU A 105 -8.56 15.87 14.04
C LEU A 105 -8.95 15.46 12.62
N LEU A 106 -8.63 16.27 11.62
CA LEU A 106 -8.89 15.94 10.21
C LEU A 106 -8.10 14.71 9.79
N ASP A 107 -6.82 14.60 10.18
CA ASP A 107 -6.01 13.41 9.88
C ASP A 107 -6.61 12.15 10.50
N GLN A 108 -7.10 12.24 11.73
CA GLN A 108 -7.75 11.11 12.41
C GLN A 108 -9.01 10.63 11.68
N ILE A 109 -9.84 11.58 11.21
CA ILE A 109 -11.06 11.28 10.46
C ILE A 109 -10.73 10.63 9.11
N LEU A 110 -9.71 11.13 8.42
CA LEU A 110 -9.29 10.64 7.11
C LEU A 110 -8.35 9.42 7.18
N GLY A 111 -7.93 9.01 8.38
CA GLY A 111 -6.98 7.90 8.55
C GLY A 111 -5.58 8.21 8.06
N ILE A 112 -5.21 9.50 7.97
CA ILE A 112 -3.87 9.93 7.55
C ILE A 112 -2.90 9.75 8.72
N GLN A 113 -1.86 8.95 8.49
CA GLN A 113 -0.86 8.69 9.52
C GLN A 113 -0.01 9.92 9.82
N PRO A 114 0.49 10.07 11.07
CA PRO A 114 1.42 11.14 11.42
C PRO A 114 2.60 11.17 10.45
N HIS A 115 2.96 12.37 9.99
CA HIS A 115 4.07 12.61 9.04
C HIS A 115 3.91 11.92 7.67
N ALA A 116 2.74 11.39 7.32
CA ALA A 116 2.50 10.86 5.99
C ALA A 116 2.67 11.94 4.92
N ARG A 117 3.41 11.62 3.87
CA ARG A 117 3.61 12.44 2.66
C ARG A 117 3.01 11.81 1.42
N ILE A 118 2.58 10.57 1.54
CA ILE A 118 1.96 9.77 0.48
C ILE A 118 0.58 9.37 0.97
N SER A 119 -0.42 9.52 0.14
CA SER A 119 -1.79 9.11 0.42
C SER A 119 -1.94 7.59 0.36
N ARG A 120 -3.01 7.09 0.94
CA ARG A 120 -3.25 5.65 1.02
C ARG A 120 -3.54 5.04 -0.36
N ASP A 121 -4.21 5.76 -1.25
CA ASP A 121 -4.47 5.33 -2.62
C ASP A 121 -3.16 5.16 -3.41
N LEU A 122 -2.23 6.12 -3.31
CA LEU A 122 -0.93 6.01 -3.93
C LEU A 122 -0.08 4.91 -3.27
N GLU A 123 -0.15 4.75 -1.94
CA GLU A 123 0.54 3.66 -1.25
C GLU A 123 0.08 2.29 -1.77
N CYS A 124 -1.22 2.07 -1.95
CA CYS A 124 -1.74 0.83 -2.55
C CYS A 124 -1.16 0.60 -3.95
N ARG A 125 -1.17 1.60 -4.82
CA ARG A 125 -0.58 1.49 -6.16
C ARG A 125 0.91 1.17 -6.13
N LEU A 126 1.68 1.83 -5.25
CA LEU A 126 3.11 1.55 -5.07
C LEU A 126 3.37 0.09 -4.66
N LEU A 127 2.53 -0.46 -3.79
CA LEU A 127 2.65 -1.85 -3.33
C LEU A 127 2.27 -2.85 -4.43
N GLU A 128 1.22 -2.59 -5.18
CA GLU A 128 0.80 -3.40 -6.33
C GLU A 128 1.89 -3.45 -7.40
N GLU A 129 2.45 -2.30 -7.76
CA GLU A 129 3.55 -2.23 -8.72
C GLU A 129 4.84 -2.87 -8.19
N ALA A 130 5.12 -2.72 -6.89
CA ALA A 130 6.30 -3.33 -6.26
C ALA A 130 6.23 -4.85 -6.19
N ALA A 131 5.03 -5.44 -6.22
CA ALA A 131 4.85 -6.89 -6.29
C ALA A 131 5.22 -7.47 -7.68
N GLN A 132 5.22 -6.63 -8.73
CA GLN A 132 5.42 -7.06 -10.11
C GLN A 132 6.73 -6.52 -10.73
N SER A 133 7.37 -5.55 -10.09
CA SER A 133 8.54 -4.88 -10.66
C SER A 133 9.55 -4.45 -9.60
N SER A 134 10.70 -3.93 -10.02
CA SER A 134 11.68 -3.35 -9.10
C SER A 134 11.11 -2.10 -8.39
N TYR A 135 11.54 -1.84 -7.17
CA TYR A 135 11.09 -0.66 -6.39
C TYR A 135 11.27 0.67 -7.13
N ARG A 136 12.33 0.79 -7.95
CA ARG A 136 12.56 1.99 -8.76
C ARG A 136 11.50 2.12 -9.85
N LYS A 137 11.18 1.04 -10.56
CA LYS A 137 10.15 1.02 -11.59
C LYS A 137 8.78 1.24 -10.97
N ALA A 138 8.46 0.56 -9.87
CA ALA A 138 7.20 0.73 -9.15
C ALA A 138 6.96 2.19 -8.76
N GLY A 139 7.98 2.88 -8.22
CA GLY A 139 7.86 4.29 -7.85
C GLY A 139 7.62 5.23 -9.03
N TYR A 140 8.16 4.90 -10.19
CA TYR A 140 7.93 5.66 -11.43
C TYR A 140 6.53 5.38 -12.00
N THR A 141 6.13 4.12 -12.10
CA THR A 141 4.84 3.72 -12.72
C THR A 141 3.65 4.14 -11.88
N ALA A 142 3.73 4.03 -10.54
CA ALA A 142 2.62 4.38 -9.66
C ALA A 142 2.32 5.88 -9.63
N SER A 143 3.32 6.74 -9.87
CA SER A 143 3.19 8.20 -9.86
C SER A 143 4.07 8.81 -10.95
N GLU A 144 3.58 8.81 -12.18
CA GLU A 144 4.32 9.31 -13.36
C GLU A 144 4.63 10.81 -13.28
N ALA A 145 3.71 11.62 -12.73
CA ALA A 145 3.88 13.07 -12.62
C ALA A 145 4.94 13.45 -11.57
N ASP A 146 4.96 12.75 -10.44
CA ASP A 146 5.86 12.98 -9.32
C ASP A 146 6.45 11.64 -8.86
N PRO A 147 7.48 11.10 -9.53
CA PRO A 147 8.02 9.78 -9.26
C PRO A 147 8.49 9.59 -7.83
N VAL A 148 8.08 8.49 -7.21
CA VAL A 148 8.49 8.12 -5.85
C VAL A 148 9.81 7.36 -5.89
N SER A 149 10.77 7.71 -5.04
CA SER A 149 12.05 7.02 -5.00
C SER A 149 11.91 5.54 -4.61
N GLY A 150 12.70 4.66 -5.23
CA GLY A 150 12.70 3.23 -4.90
C GLY A 150 12.98 2.95 -3.41
N GLN A 151 13.75 3.81 -2.73
CA GLN A 151 13.96 3.69 -1.29
C GLN A 151 12.69 3.97 -0.50
N THR A 152 11.86 4.90 -0.94
CA THR A 152 10.54 5.17 -0.31
C THR A 152 9.62 3.98 -0.52
N VAL A 153 9.55 3.44 -1.75
CA VAL A 153 8.77 2.22 -2.04
C VAL A 153 9.22 1.06 -1.15
N MET A 154 10.52 0.79 -1.06
CA MET A 154 11.08 -0.23 -0.18
C MET A 154 10.63 -0.04 1.28
N ARG A 155 10.64 1.20 1.81
CA ARG A 155 10.18 1.47 3.17
C ARG A 155 8.71 1.16 3.38
N HIS A 156 7.85 1.43 2.39
CA HIS A 156 6.42 1.10 2.44
C HIS A 156 6.22 -0.42 2.41
N VAL A 157 6.91 -1.14 1.52
CA VAL A 157 6.87 -2.61 1.47
C VAL A 157 7.32 -3.23 2.80
N HIS A 158 8.43 -2.76 3.38
CA HIS A 158 8.96 -3.28 4.65
C HIS A 158 8.12 -2.92 5.88
N ARG A 159 7.20 -1.97 5.77
CA ARG A 159 6.21 -1.66 6.82
C ARG A 159 5.02 -2.59 6.83
N LEU A 160 4.80 -3.31 5.75
CA LEU A 160 3.72 -4.28 5.69
C LEU A 160 3.94 -5.33 6.79
N LYS A 161 2.98 -5.41 7.68
CA LYS A 161 2.90 -6.55 8.60
C LYS A 161 2.17 -7.65 7.85
N CYS A 162 2.84 -8.78 7.63
CA CYS A 162 2.11 -9.98 7.22
C CYS A 162 1.02 -10.22 8.25
N ILE A 163 -0.22 -10.03 7.84
CA ILE A 163 -1.34 -10.54 8.59
C ILE A 163 -1.16 -12.05 8.48
N ARG A 164 -0.65 -12.69 9.54
CA ARG A 164 -0.83 -14.13 9.65
C ARG A 164 -2.32 -14.34 9.47
N GLN A 165 -2.71 -14.98 8.39
CA GLN A 165 -4.06 -15.48 8.29
C GLN A 165 -4.19 -16.43 9.50
N THR A 166 -4.73 -15.91 10.59
CA THR A 166 -5.31 -16.75 11.60
C THR A 166 -6.44 -17.42 10.84
N ASN A 167 -6.20 -18.67 10.44
CA ASN A 167 -7.21 -19.54 9.89
C ASN A 167 -8.23 -19.84 11.01
N GLY A 168 -8.82 -18.81 11.54
CA GLY A 168 -9.83 -18.79 12.59
C GLY A 168 -11.21 -18.68 12.02
N GLN A 169 -11.50 -19.36 10.96
CA GLN A 169 -12.85 -19.85 10.75
C GLN A 169 -12.84 -21.27 11.26
N ASP A 170 -13.64 -21.52 12.29
CA ASP A 170 -14.05 -22.84 12.72
C ASP A 170 -14.58 -23.61 11.49
N GLN A 171 -13.67 -24.19 10.74
CA GLN A 171 -14.06 -25.20 9.77
C GLN A 171 -14.58 -26.35 10.63
N GLU A 172 -15.85 -26.68 10.47
CA GLU A 172 -16.46 -27.83 11.10
C GLU A 172 -15.52 -29.03 10.99
N LYS A 173 -15.27 -29.68 12.11
CA LYS A 173 -14.42 -30.85 12.15
C LYS A 173 -14.98 -31.90 11.19
N ARG A 174 -14.19 -32.24 10.19
CA ARG A 174 -14.61 -33.16 9.13
C ARG A 174 -13.74 -34.38 9.18
N HIS A 175 -14.37 -35.55 9.12
CA HIS A 175 -13.64 -36.82 9.05
C HIS A 175 -13.05 -37.00 7.65
N VAL A 176 -11.73 -37.09 7.58
CA VAL A 176 -10.97 -37.24 6.33
C VAL A 176 -10.30 -38.62 6.31
N LYS A 177 -10.46 -39.37 5.22
CA LYS A 177 -9.86 -40.74 5.09
C LYS A 177 -8.33 -40.69 5.01
N GLN A 178 -7.78 -39.68 4.31
CA GLN A 178 -6.34 -39.50 4.10
C GLN A 178 -5.99 -38.03 4.12
N LEU A 179 -4.90 -37.73 4.77
CA LEU A 179 -4.32 -36.39 4.80
C LEU A 179 -2.88 -36.49 4.32
N TYR A 180 -2.55 -35.74 3.29
CA TYR A 180 -1.22 -35.62 2.73
C TYR A 180 -0.51 -34.44 3.33
N VAL A 181 0.73 -34.61 3.75
CA VAL A 181 1.61 -33.58 4.25
C VAL A 181 2.86 -33.60 3.39
N GLU A 182 3.09 -32.49 2.71
CA GLU A 182 4.28 -32.30 1.87
C GLU A 182 5.10 -31.14 2.41
N ALA A 183 6.41 -31.28 2.39
CA ALA A 183 7.33 -30.26 2.88
C ALA A 183 8.45 -30.05 1.87
N ASP A 184 8.81 -28.81 1.65
CA ASP A 184 9.88 -28.39 0.77
C ASP A 184 10.70 -27.26 1.40
N GLU A 185 11.95 -27.11 1.00
CA GLU A 185 12.86 -26.08 1.47
C GLU A 185 13.49 -25.36 0.29
N ASP A 186 13.43 -24.03 0.30
CA ASP A 186 14.08 -23.20 -0.70
C ASP A 186 15.16 -22.32 -0.06
N HIS A 187 16.30 -22.22 -0.76
CA HIS A 187 17.48 -21.48 -0.33
C HIS A 187 17.50 -20.10 -0.96
N ILE A 188 17.36 -19.09 -0.15
CA ILE A 188 17.42 -17.69 -0.58
C ILE A 188 18.77 -17.10 -0.20
N ALA A 189 19.51 -16.60 -1.19
CA ALA A 189 20.72 -15.84 -0.97
C ALA A 189 20.37 -14.41 -0.57
N LEU A 190 20.81 -13.99 0.62
CA LEU A 190 20.66 -12.61 1.08
C LEU A 190 21.91 -11.80 0.70
N GLN A 191 21.72 -10.50 0.42
CA GLN A 191 22.84 -9.59 0.19
C GLN A 191 23.69 -9.42 1.45
N PHE A 192 23.04 -9.39 2.63
CA PHE A 192 23.68 -9.30 3.94
C PHE A 192 22.99 -10.25 4.91
N HIS A 193 23.71 -10.68 5.96
CA HIS A 193 23.16 -11.63 6.94
C HIS A 193 22.01 -11.01 7.79
N GLU A 194 22.29 -9.92 8.49
CA GLU A 194 21.30 -9.22 9.34
C GLU A 194 21.24 -7.72 9.04
N LYS A 195 22.40 -7.08 8.92
CA LYS A 195 22.54 -5.65 8.67
C LYS A 195 23.35 -5.40 7.43
N LYS A 196 23.19 -4.24 6.82
CA LYS A 196 24.00 -3.81 5.67
C LYS A 196 25.50 -3.88 6.02
N GLY A 197 26.24 -4.64 5.22
CA GLY A 197 27.69 -4.88 5.42
C GLY A 197 28.01 -6.12 6.26
N ASP A 198 27.03 -6.76 6.87
CA ASP A 198 27.21 -8.01 7.62
C ASP A 198 27.25 -9.20 6.64
N ILE A 199 28.45 -9.67 6.35
CA ILE A 199 28.71 -10.82 5.47
C ILE A 199 29.31 -11.94 6.31
N LYS A 200 28.52 -12.99 6.58
CA LYS A 200 29.05 -14.23 7.14
C LYS A 200 29.87 -14.95 6.07
N ARG A 201 31.04 -15.42 6.47
CA ARG A 201 31.89 -16.25 5.62
C ARG A 201 32.14 -17.59 6.30
N PHE A 202 31.90 -18.65 5.57
CA PHE A 202 32.28 -19.99 5.97
C PHE A 202 33.28 -20.56 4.96
N LYS A 203 34.45 -20.97 5.44
CA LYS A 203 35.57 -21.45 4.58
C LYS A 203 35.91 -20.51 3.41
N GLY A 204 35.88 -19.18 3.64
CA GLY A 204 36.17 -18.17 2.61
C GLY A 204 35.03 -17.81 1.67
N HIS A 205 33.91 -18.52 1.69
CA HIS A 205 32.72 -18.24 0.89
C HIS A 205 31.67 -17.45 1.70
N GLY A 206 30.92 -16.59 1.02
CA GLY A 206 29.79 -15.88 1.65
C GLY A 206 28.68 -16.85 2.05
N ASP A 207 28.31 -16.86 3.33
CA ASP A 207 27.21 -17.67 3.87
C ASP A 207 26.11 -16.77 4.39
N ASN A 208 25.44 -16.10 3.48
CA ASN A 208 24.30 -15.24 3.79
C ASN A 208 22.97 -15.89 3.43
N GLY A 209 22.96 -17.20 3.23
CA GLY A 209 21.75 -17.95 2.87
C GLY A 209 20.73 -18.00 4.00
N ARG A 210 19.47 -18.05 3.61
CA ARG A 210 18.33 -18.38 4.48
C ARG A 210 17.55 -19.50 3.82
N ILE A 211 17.03 -20.37 4.65
CA ILE A 211 16.17 -21.48 4.20
C ILE A 211 14.74 -21.11 4.54
N ILE A 212 13.92 -20.97 3.50
CA ILE A 212 12.47 -20.83 3.65
C ILE A 212 11.87 -22.23 3.60
N LYS A 213 11.02 -22.52 4.56
CA LYS A 213 10.30 -23.79 4.63
C LYS A 213 8.87 -23.59 4.14
N LEU A 214 8.43 -24.47 3.28
CA LEU A 214 7.07 -24.60 2.82
C LEU A 214 6.54 -25.97 3.28
N VAL A 215 5.53 -25.96 4.12
CA VAL A 215 4.77 -27.18 4.44
C VAL A 215 3.35 -26.95 3.98
N TYR A 216 2.78 -27.92 3.28
CA TYR A 216 1.37 -27.85 2.91
C TYR A 216 0.67 -29.17 3.18
N VAL A 217 -0.59 -29.04 3.57
CA VAL A 217 -1.44 -30.14 3.96
C VAL A 217 -2.67 -30.11 3.06
N HIS A 218 -3.06 -31.27 2.51
CA HIS A 218 -4.21 -31.37 1.63
C HIS A 218 -4.88 -32.76 1.72
N GLU A 219 -6.10 -32.87 1.21
CA GLU A 219 -6.91 -34.13 1.24
C GLU A 219 -6.80 -34.93 -0.05
N GLY A 220 -5.85 -34.62 -0.92
CA GLY A 220 -5.65 -35.24 -2.21
C GLY A 220 -5.76 -34.25 -3.35
N ILE A 221 -5.86 -34.80 -4.56
CA ILE A 221 -5.94 -34.02 -5.80
C ILE A 221 -7.34 -34.16 -6.36
N GLU A 222 -7.94 -33.05 -6.72
CA GLU A 222 -9.17 -33.00 -7.52
C GLU A 222 -8.85 -32.57 -8.95
N THR A 223 -9.61 -33.14 -9.87
CA THR A 223 -9.43 -32.87 -11.31
C THR A 223 -10.72 -32.29 -11.85
N GLU A 224 -10.63 -31.05 -12.37
CA GLU A 224 -11.72 -30.38 -13.06
C GLU A 224 -11.33 -30.17 -14.53
N GLY A 225 -11.81 -31.03 -15.38
CA GLY A 225 -11.40 -31.08 -16.81
C GLY A 225 -9.91 -31.40 -16.95
N LYS A 226 -9.12 -30.47 -17.52
CA LYS A 226 -7.66 -30.62 -17.67
C LYS A 226 -6.87 -30.04 -16.49
N ARG A 227 -7.52 -29.36 -15.56
CA ARG A 227 -6.86 -28.73 -14.40
C ARG A 227 -6.86 -29.68 -13.21
N ARG A 228 -5.71 -29.74 -12.54
CA ARG A 228 -5.55 -30.45 -11.27
C ARG A 228 -5.33 -29.43 -10.16
N SER A 229 -6.02 -29.57 -9.05
CA SER A 229 -5.85 -28.73 -7.87
C SER A 229 -5.81 -29.58 -6.60
N LEU A 230 -5.15 -29.05 -5.57
CA LEU A 230 -5.11 -29.71 -4.27
C LEU A 230 -6.40 -29.43 -3.52
N LYS A 231 -7.04 -30.49 -3.04
CA LYS A 231 -8.30 -30.42 -2.31
C LYS A 231 -8.07 -29.93 -0.87
N HIS A 232 -8.80 -28.90 -0.44
CA HIS A 232 -8.75 -28.33 0.92
C HIS A 232 -7.33 -28.08 1.45
N ARG A 233 -6.50 -27.46 0.62
CA ARG A 233 -5.10 -27.18 0.91
C ARG A 233 -4.91 -26.12 1.99
N LYS A 234 -3.94 -26.32 2.87
CA LYS A 234 -3.46 -25.36 3.85
C LYS A 234 -1.95 -25.25 3.77
N TYR A 235 -1.43 -24.02 3.73
CA TYR A 235 0.00 -23.74 3.58
C TYR A 235 0.56 -23.15 4.86
N PHE A 236 1.78 -23.58 5.21
CA PHE A 236 2.62 -23.02 6.25
C PHE A 236 3.93 -22.62 5.58
N VAL A 237 4.18 -21.33 5.46
CA VAL A 237 5.36 -20.79 4.77
C VAL A 237 6.05 -19.81 5.66
N GLY A 238 7.38 -19.92 5.76
CA GLY A 238 8.15 -18.95 6.53
C GLY A 238 9.62 -19.32 6.70
N TYR A 239 10.34 -18.42 7.33
CA TYR A 239 11.67 -18.65 7.82
C TYR A 239 11.58 -19.15 9.26
N TYR A 240 11.90 -20.42 9.46
CA TYR A 240 11.80 -21.09 10.76
C TYR A 240 13.17 -21.58 11.21
N THR A 241 13.61 -21.19 12.41
CA THR A 241 14.86 -21.61 13.01
C THR A 241 14.63 -22.17 14.42
N GLY A 242 15.44 -23.13 14.84
CA GLY A 242 15.43 -23.66 16.21
C GLY A 242 14.04 -23.98 16.74
N GLU A 243 13.61 -23.29 17.77
CA GLU A 243 12.29 -23.45 18.41
C GLU A 243 11.10 -23.11 17.49
N GLU A 244 11.26 -22.18 16.56
CA GLU A 244 10.21 -21.83 15.62
C GLU A 244 9.91 -22.99 14.65
N ASN A 245 10.93 -23.77 14.31
CA ASN A 245 10.76 -24.97 13.49
C ASN A 245 9.95 -26.04 14.23
N LYS A 246 10.12 -26.18 15.55
CA LYS A 246 9.29 -27.09 16.36
C LYS A 246 7.83 -26.63 16.37
N ARG A 247 7.58 -25.34 16.54
CA ARG A 247 6.23 -24.76 16.50
C ARG A 247 5.54 -24.97 15.16
N LEU A 248 6.27 -24.84 14.04
CA LEU A 248 5.73 -25.17 12.72
C LEU A 248 5.17 -26.59 12.69
N TRP A 249 5.95 -27.56 13.14
CA TRP A 249 5.52 -28.95 13.15
C TRP A 249 4.41 -29.25 14.17
N GLU A 250 4.36 -28.53 15.28
CA GLU A 250 3.26 -28.58 16.25
C GLU A 250 1.97 -28.07 15.62
N GLU A 251 2.00 -26.92 14.93
CA GLU A 251 0.84 -26.37 14.21
C GLU A 251 0.32 -27.33 13.12
N VAL A 252 1.22 -27.96 12.37
CA VAL A 252 0.86 -28.98 11.36
C VAL A 252 0.24 -30.21 12.03
N LYS A 253 0.78 -30.64 13.17
CA LYS A 253 0.28 -31.78 13.94
C LYS A 253 -1.09 -31.51 14.54
N GLU A 254 -1.31 -30.31 15.07
CA GLU A 254 -2.61 -29.89 15.60
C GLU A 254 -3.69 -29.88 14.53
N LEU A 255 -3.35 -29.49 13.30
CA LEU A 255 -4.27 -29.57 12.17
C LEU A 255 -4.72 -31.01 11.93
N LYS A 256 -3.78 -31.98 11.97
CA LYS A 256 -4.05 -33.41 11.83
C LYS A 256 -4.99 -33.95 12.91
N LEU A 257 -4.95 -33.39 14.13
CA LEU A 257 -5.81 -33.80 15.24
C LEU A 257 -7.21 -33.16 15.19
N ARG A 258 -7.38 -32.09 14.38
CA ARG A 258 -8.66 -31.38 14.21
C ARG A 258 -9.47 -31.88 13.01
N THR A 259 -8.89 -32.72 12.17
CA THR A 259 -9.55 -33.40 11.04
C THR A 259 -9.96 -34.80 11.42
#